data_31138b11c0febeaed4540793bd5ba3b0
#
_entry.id   31138b11c0febeaed4540793bd5ba3b0
#
_cell.length_a   1.000
_cell.length_b   1.000
_cell.length_c   1.000
_cell.angle_alpha   90.00
_cell.angle_beta   90.00
_cell.angle_gamma   90.00
#
_symmetry.space_group_name_H-M   'P 1'
#
loop_
_entity.id
_entity.type
_entity.pdbx_description
1 polymer ?
#
loop_
_entity_poly.entity_id
_entity_poly.type
_entity_poly.pdbx_seq_one_letter_code
_entity_poly.pdbx_strand_id
1 'polypeptide(L)'
;YLLAVFEKKVVQNEALKGSKLTLLEDRLIISLPGPLLFEPNSAVLKESAKEPLFTLGGLLRNVENQLGVNGYSDEADFEGKEYRSNWELSLARSIAVGNAFRRAGYTDELLNFGYGNSHSSYLLEATDEQRKTLSRRIDIVILAAGSAI
;
A
#
# COMPACT_ATOMS: atom_id res chain seq x y z
N TYR A 1 -3.64 -16.97 -11.64
CA TYR A 1 -3.21 -17.69 -10.42
C TYR A 1 -2.83 -16.73 -9.28
N LEU A 2 -1.87 -15.82 -9.55
CA LEU A 2 -1.42 -14.87 -8.54
C LEU A 2 -2.55 -13.97 -8.03
N LEU A 3 -3.35 -13.45 -8.94
CA LEU A 3 -4.51 -12.63 -8.61
C LEU A 3 -5.47 -13.37 -7.69
N ALA A 4 -5.76 -14.64 -7.98
CA ALA A 4 -6.68 -15.45 -7.16
C ALA A 4 -6.15 -15.65 -5.75
N VAL A 5 -4.84 -15.88 -5.60
CA VAL A 5 -4.20 -16.05 -4.29
C VAL A 5 -4.29 -14.76 -3.48
N PHE A 6 -3.94 -13.62 -4.07
CA PHE A 6 -4.03 -12.34 -3.39
C PHE A 6 -5.47 -11.96 -3.07
N GLU A 7 -6.40 -12.21 -3.97
CA GLU A 7 -7.81 -11.95 -3.73
C GLU A 7 -8.29 -12.69 -2.50
N LYS A 8 -7.97 -13.98 -2.40
CA LYS A 8 -8.36 -14.79 -1.25
C LYS A 8 -7.72 -14.29 0.06
N LYS A 9 -6.43 -13.94 0.03
CA LYS A 9 -5.70 -13.56 1.25
C LYS A 9 -5.96 -12.11 1.67
N VAL A 10 -6.19 -11.21 0.73
CA VAL A 10 -6.36 -9.77 1.01
C VAL A 10 -7.83 -9.43 1.20
N VAL A 11 -8.69 -9.77 0.24
CA VAL A 11 -10.10 -9.37 0.27
C VAL A 11 -10.87 -10.08 1.38
N GLN A 12 -10.55 -11.34 1.67
CA GLN A 12 -11.21 -12.12 2.71
C GLN A 12 -10.63 -11.92 4.10
N ASN A 13 -9.54 -11.16 4.23
CA ASN A 13 -8.95 -10.87 5.53
C ASN A 13 -9.68 -9.69 6.16
N GLU A 14 -10.28 -9.93 7.34
CA GLU A 14 -11.04 -8.89 8.06
C GLU A 14 -10.18 -7.67 8.39
N ALA A 15 -8.90 -7.87 8.69
CA ALA A 15 -7.99 -6.77 9.02
C ALA A 15 -7.62 -5.92 7.79
N LEU A 16 -7.87 -6.41 6.58
CA LEU A 16 -7.61 -5.70 5.33
C LEU A 16 -8.90 -5.31 4.61
N LYS A 17 -10.00 -5.26 5.34
CA LYS A 17 -11.30 -4.87 4.79
C LYS A 17 -11.26 -3.47 4.18
N GLY A 18 -11.82 -3.35 2.99
CA GLY A 18 -11.78 -2.11 2.24
C GLY A 18 -10.62 -2.00 1.25
N SER A 19 -9.73 -2.99 1.23
CA SER A 19 -8.66 -3.05 0.26
C SER A 19 -9.20 -3.36 -1.14
N LYS A 20 -8.50 -2.86 -2.16
CA LYS A 20 -8.90 -3.04 -3.55
C LYS A 20 -7.78 -3.68 -4.34
N LEU A 21 -8.13 -4.65 -5.19
CA LEU A 21 -7.22 -5.23 -6.17
C LEU A 21 -7.53 -4.66 -7.54
N THR A 22 -6.50 -4.19 -8.24
CA THR A 22 -6.63 -3.67 -9.59
C THR A 22 -5.63 -4.37 -10.47
N LEU A 23 -6.13 -5.09 -11.48
CA LEU A 23 -5.27 -5.75 -12.47
C LEU A 23 -5.21 -4.89 -13.71
N LEU A 24 -4.02 -4.41 -14.05
CA LEU A 24 -3.73 -3.69 -15.28
C LEU A 24 -2.93 -4.61 -16.20
N GLU A 25 -2.69 -4.15 -17.43
CA GLU A 25 -2.02 -4.98 -18.44
C GLU A 25 -0.62 -5.45 -17.99
N ASP A 26 0.13 -4.56 -17.35
CA ASP A 26 1.53 -4.82 -16.98
C ASP A 26 1.77 -4.91 -15.46
N ARG A 27 0.73 -4.82 -14.64
CA ARG A 27 0.89 -4.80 -13.18
C ARG A 27 -0.36 -5.17 -12.42
N LEU A 28 -0.16 -5.66 -11.21
CA LEU A 28 -1.22 -5.85 -10.22
C LEU A 28 -1.01 -4.83 -9.10
N ILE A 29 -2.07 -4.14 -8.72
CA ILE A 29 -2.02 -3.14 -7.65
C ILE A 29 -2.94 -3.57 -6.52
N ILE A 30 -2.38 -3.63 -5.31
CA ILE A 30 -3.14 -3.87 -4.08
C ILE A 30 -3.21 -2.55 -3.34
N SER A 31 -4.40 -1.96 -3.27
CA SER A 31 -4.61 -0.68 -2.59
C SER A 31 -5.13 -0.92 -1.18
N LEU A 32 -4.33 -0.56 -0.19
CA LEU A 32 -4.64 -0.76 1.23
C LEU A 32 -5.03 0.59 1.86
N PRO A 33 -6.22 0.70 2.47
CA PRO A 33 -6.61 1.96 3.13
C PRO A 33 -5.64 2.34 4.23
N GLY A 34 -5.19 3.61 4.21
CA GLY A 34 -4.26 4.12 5.20
C GLY A 34 -4.75 3.99 6.65
N PRO A 35 -6.02 4.33 6.93
CA PRO A 35 -6.55 4.22 8.29
C PRO A 35 -6.55 2.81 8.89
N LEU A 36 -6.49 1.77 8.07
CA LEU A 36 -6.31 0.40 8.57
C LEU A 36 -4.88 0.16 9.07
N LEU A 37 -3.92 0.89 8.54
CA LEU A 37 -2.50 0.66 8.79
C LEU A 37 -1.92 1.65 9.79
N PHE A 38 -2.39 2.90 9.78
CA PHE A 38 -1.79 4.00 10.53
C PHE A 38 -2.85 4.87 11.21
N GLU A 39 -2.49 5.43 12.36
CA GLU A 39 -3.26 6.53 12.95
C GLU A 39 -3.06 7.81 12.14
N PRO A 40 -3.97 8.80 12.25
CA PRO A 40 -3.79 10.10 11.58
C PRO A 40 -2.41 10.71 11.89
N ASN A 41 -1.78 11.28 10.88
CA ASN A 41 -0.46 11.94 10.99
C ASN A 41 0.68 11.04 11.48
N SER A 42 0.51 9.73 11.41
CA SER A 42 1.52 8.77 11.88
C SER A 42 1.97 7.83 10.77
N ALA A 43 3.24 7.45 10.81
CA ALA A 43 3.80 6.39 9.96
C ALA A 43 4.23 5.18 10.79
N VAL A 44 3.70 5.06 12.01
CA VAL A 44 3.88 3.88 12.86
C VAL A 44 2.73 2.93 12.59
N LEU A 45 3.04 1.69 12.22
CA LEU A 45 2.01 0.69 11.93
C LEU A 45 1.21 0.34 13.18
N LYS A 46 -0.11 0.26 13.02
CA LYS A 46 -0.99 -0.25 14.07
C LYS A 46 -0.66 -1.71 14.35
N GLU A 47 -0.84 -2.14 15.61
CA GLU A 47 -0.63 -3.54 15.96
C GLU A 47 -1.49 -4.48 15.11
N SER A 48 -2.74 -4.09 14.84
CA SER A 48 -3.67 -4.88 14.02
C SER A 48 -3.24 -5.02 12.56
N ALA A 49 -2.33 -4.17 12.09
CA ALA A 49 -1.84 -4.21 10.71
C ALA A 49 -0.60 -5.10 10.56
N LYS A 50 0.11 -5.39 11.63
CA LYS A 50 1.42 -6.08 11.56
C LYS A 50 1.31 -7.51 11.02
N GLU A 51 0.37 -8.29 11.54
CA GLU A 51 0.19 -9.67 11.08
C GLU A 51 -0.29 -9.77 9.63
N PRO A 52 -1.31 -9.00 9.20
CA PRO A 52 -1.71 -9.01 7.79
C PRO A 52 -0.59 -8.60 6.84
N LEU A 53 0.21 -7.61 7.19
CA LEU A 53 1.34 -7.19 6.36
C LEU A 53 2.45 -8.22 6.34
N PHE A 54 2.67 -8.92 7.45
CA PHE A 54 3.62 -10.03 7.50
C PHE A 54 3.18 -11.15 6.57
N THR A 55 1.90 -11.51 6.60
CA THR A 55 1.33 -12.53 5.71
C THR A 55 1.48 -12.12 4.24
N LEU A 56 1.15 -10.88 3.93
CA LEU A 56 1.26 -10.34 2.57
C LEU A 56 2.73 -10.35 2.10
N GLY A 57 3.65 -9.90 2.96
CA GLY A 57 5.08 -9.94 2.66
C GLY A 57 5.60 -11.36 2.40
N GLY A 58 5.08 -12.33 3.14
CA GLY A 58 5.40 -13.74 2.92
C GLY A 58 4.93 -14.26 1.57
N LEU A 59 3.77 -13.80 1.10
CA LEU A 59 3.31 -14.11 -0.26
C LEU A 59 4.20 -13.46 -1.32
N LEU A 60 4.57 -12.20 -1.10
CA LEU A 60 5.35 -11.41 -2.05
C LEU A 60 6.77 -11.94 -2.22
N ARG A 61 7.38 -12.51 -1.17
CA ARG A 61 8.76 -13.00 -1.27
C ARG A 61 8.91 -14.14 -2.27
N ASN A 62 7.82 -14.82 -2.63
CA ASN A 62 7.83 -15.89 -3.63
C ASN A 62 7.55 -15.38 -5.04
N VAL A 63 7.37 -14.07 -5.19
CA VAL A 63 7.11 -13.42 -6.48
C VAL A 63 8.41 -12.78 -6.94
N GLU A 64 8.91 -13.19 -8.10
CA GLU A 64 10.16 -12.69 -8.67
C GLU A 64 9.93 -11.45 -9.55
N ASN A 65 8.98 -10.60 -9.17
CA ASN A 65 8.63 -9.40 -9.90
C ASN A 65 9.15 -8.18 -9.14
N GLN A 66 9.40 -7.09 -9.88
CA GLN A 66 9.76 -5.83 -9.25
C GLN A 66 8.57 -5.32 -8.43
N LEU A 67 8.86 -4.81 -7.23
CA LEU A 67 7.85 -4.38 -6.27
C LEU A 67 7.99 -2.89 -5.98
N GLY A 68 6.87 -2.17 -6.05
CA GLY A 68 6.79 -0.79 -5.60
C GLY A 68 5.82 -0.66 -4.44
N VAL A 69 6.12 0.24 -3.51
CA VAL A 69 5.22 0.60 -2.42
C VAL A 69 5.01 2.10 -2.51
N ASN A 70 3.80 2.50 -2.88
CA ASN A 70 3.45 3.90 -3.13
C ASN A 70 2.50 4.41 -2.05
N GLY A 71 2.90 5.47 -1.35
CA GLY A 71 2.09 6.09 -0.33
C GLY A 71 1.33 7.30 -0.85
N TYR A 72 0.08 7.45 -0.39
CA TYR A 72 -0.78 8.60 -0.67
C TYR A 72 -1.41 9.07 0.63
N SER A 73 -1.50 10.37 0.81
CA SER A 73 -2.06 10.96 2.03
C SER A 73 -2.71 12.30 1.69
N ASP A 74 -3.89 12.56 2.28
CA ASP A 74 -4.62 13.82 2.10
C ASP A 74 -4.93 14.48 3.44
N GLU A 75 -4.14 14.20 4.47
CA GLU A 75 -4.33 14.82 5.78
C GLU A 75 -4.08 16.33 5.71
N ALA A 76 -4.80 17.09 6.54
CA ALA A 76 -4.87 18.53 6.39
C ALA A 76 -4.11 19.32 7.45
N ASP A 77 -3.91 18.76 8.64
CA ASP A 77 -3.32 19.49 9.76
C ASP A 77 -1.97 18.89 10.15
N PHE A 78 -0.90 19.64 9.86
CA PHE A 78 0.47 19.23 10.19
C PHE A 78 1.11 20.10 11.28
N GLU A 79 0.40 21.10 11.78
CA GLU A 79 0.95 21.98 12.80
C GLU A 79 1.24 21.21 14.08
N GLY A 80 2.47 21.33 14.59
CA GLY A 80 2.90 20.63 15.78
C GLY A 80 3.07 19.12 15.60
N LYS A 81 3.02 18.62 14.38
CA LYS A 81 3.16 17.19 14.08
C LYS A 81 4.57 16.88 13.59
N GLU A 82 4.92 15.59 13.65
CA GLU A 82 6.22 15.09 13.19
C GLU A 82 6.46 15.33 11.71
N TYR A 83 5.41 15.14 10.88
CA TYR A 83 5.48 15.34 9.43
C TYR A 83 4.86 16.68 9.05
N ARG A 84 5.44 17.33 8.06
CA ARG A 84 5.06 18.70 7.67
C ARG A 84 4.23 18.79 6.41
N SER A 85 4.10 17.70 5.67
CA SER A 85 3.36 17.67 4.43
C SER A 85 2.88 16.26 4.12
N ASN A 86 1.89 16.17 3.22
CA ASN A 86 1.42 14.87 2.74
C ASN A 86 2.50 14.11 1.96
N TRP A 87 3.41 14.82 1.29
CA TRP A 87 4.53 14.19 0.60
C TRP A 87 5.45 13.46 1.58
N GLU A 88 5.82 14.14 2.64
CA GLU A 88 6.69 13.59 3.68
C GLU A 88 6.05 12.43 4.40
N LEU A 89 4.78 12.60 4.81
CA LEU A 89 4.03 11.55 5.51
C LEU A 89 3.81 10.31 4.63
N SER A 90 3.43 10.50 3.38
CA SER A 90 3.16 9.38 2.47
C SER A 90 4.42 8.58 2.17
N LEU A 91 5.57 9.23 2.04
CA LEU A 91 6.85 8.53 1.86
C LEU A 91 7.22 7.73 3.11
N ALA A 92 7.07 8.33 4.30
CA ALA A 92 7.37 7.65 5.57
C ALA A 92 6.48 6.41 5.75
N ARG A 93 5.21 6.50 5.38
CA ARG A 93 4.29 5.37 5.43
C ARG A 93 4.68 4.27 4.44
N SER A 94 5.08 4.64 3.23
CA SER A 94 5.59 3.69 2.24
C SER A 94 6.79 2.92 2.78
N ILE A 95 7.74 3.62 3.39
CA ILE A 95 8.93 3.01 3.98
C ILE A 95 8.56 2.06 5.12
N ALA A 96 7.61 2.45 5.96
CA ALA A 96 7.15 1.60 7.07
C ALA A 96 6.58 0.26 6.56
N VAL A 97 5.78 0.30 5.50
CA VAL A 97 5.24 -0.91 4.88
C VAL A 97 6.34 -1.74 4.23
N GLY A 98 7.25 -1.10 3.50
CA GLY A 98 8.41 -1.77 2.90
C GLY A 98 9.26 -2.49 3.94
N ASN A 99 9.50 -1.84 5.08
CA ASN A 99 10.24 -2.45 6.19
C ASN A 99 9.51 -3.65 6.77
N ALA A 100 8.18 -3.60 6.84
CA ALA A 100 7.38 -4.75 7.29
C ALA A 100 7.56 -5.95 6.34
N PHE A 101 7.60 -5.71 5.04
CA PHE A 101 7.86 -6.77 4.06
C PHE A 101 9.27 -7.34 4.18
N ARG A 102 10.27 -6.48 4.45
CA ARG A 102 11.64 -6.93 4.72
C ARG A 102 11.70 -7.87 5.92
N ARG A 103 11.00 -7.52 7.00
CA ARG A 103 10.92 -8.37 8.20
C ARG A 103 10.21 -9.70 7.92
N ALA A 104 9.30 -9.72 6.95
CA ALA A 104 8.61 -10.95 6.53
C ALA A 104 9.45 -11.83 5.59
N GLY A 105 10.66 -11.40 5.25
CA GLY A 105 11.59 -12.17 4.43
C GLY A 105 11.71 -11.74 2.97
N TYR A 106 11.08 -10.63 2.58
CA TYR A 106 11.24 -10.12 1.22
C TYR A 106 12.65 -9.54 1.06
N THR A 107 13.44 -10.10 0.14
CA THR A 107 14.86 -9.74 -0.02
C THR A 107 15.18 -9.10 -1.37
N ASP A 108 14.25 -9.13 -2.32
CA ASP A 108 14.47 -8.54 -3.64
C ASP A 108 14.30 -7.01 -3.61
N GLU A 109 14.55 -6.37 -4.75
CA GLU A 109 14.45 -4.92 -4.86
C GLU A 109 13.02 -4.44 -4.59
N LEU A 110 12.92 -3.42 -3.76
CA LEU A 110 11.66 -2.80 -3.40
C LEU A 110 11.84 -1.29 -3.45
N LEU A 111 11.00 -0.62 -4.23
CA LEU A 111 11.05 0.82 -4.38
C LEU A 111 9.94 1.49 -3.58
N ASN A 112 10.29 2.55 -2.84
CA ASN A 112 9.33 3.30 -2.04
C ASN A 112 9.12 4.69 -2.64
N PHE A 113 7.85 5.07 -2.81
CA PHE A 113 7.47 6.39 -3.33
C PHE A 113 6.42 7.03 -2.43
N GLY A 114 6.53 8.36 -2.27
CA GLY A 114 5.50 9.16 -1.62
C GLY A 114 4.90 10.13 -2.63
N TYR A 115 3.61 10.05 -2.85
CA TYR A 115 2.91 10.88 -3.83
C TYR A 115 2.05 11.97 -3.19
N GLY A 116 2.07 12.05 -1.85
CA GLY A 116 1.31 13.07 -1.15
C GLY A 116 -0.19 12.97 -1.45
N ASN A 117 -0.80 14.09 -1.79
CA ASN A 117 -2.21 14.17 -2.11
C ASN A 117 -2.52 14.11 -3.61
N SER A 118 -1.56 13.64 -4.43
CA SER A 118 -1.82 13.47 -5.86
C SER A 118 -2.85 12.37 -6.10
N HIS A 119 -3.63 12.53 -7.17
CA HIS A 119 -4.64 11.55 -7.55
C HIS A 119 -4.05 10.45 -8.42
N SER A 120 -4.61 9.25 -8.27
CA SER A 120 -4.20 8.10 -9.06
C SER A 120 -5.28 7.78 -10.10
N SER A 121 -4.87 7.64 -11.38
CA SER A 121 -5.80 7.39 -12.47
C SER A 121 -6.50 6.03 -12.38
N TYR A 122 -5.89 5.02 -11.79
CA TYR A 122 -6.53 3.70 -11.70
C TYR A 122 -7.62 3.61 -10.62
N LEU A 123 -7.88 4.69 -9.91
CA LEU A 123 -9.05 4.78 -9.03
C LEU A 123 -10.29 5.31 -9.73
N LEU A 124 -10.22 5.63 -11.03
CA LEU A 124 -11.35 6.18 -11.78
C LEU A 124 -12.59 5.28 -11.77
N GLU A 125 -12.39 3.96 -11.77
CA GLU A 125 -13.50 2.98 -11.75
C GLU A 125 -14.02 2.71 -10.34
N ALA A 126 -13.40 3.29 -9.31
CA ALA A 126 -13.85 3.11 -7.93
C ALA A 126 -15.14 3.90 -7.69
N THR A 127 -15.96 3.43 -6.74
CA THR A 127 -17.12 4.20 -6.27
C THR A 127 -16.63 5.45 -5.54
N ASP A 128 -17.52 6.43 -5.34
CA ASP A 128 -17.18 7.64 -4.59
C ASP A 128 -16.74 7.30 -3.17
N GLU A 129 -17.40 6.34 -2.54
CA GLU A 129 -17.03 5.88 -1.20
C GLU A 129 -15.65 5.23 -1.20
N GLN A 130 -15.34 4.40 -2.19
CA GLN A 130 -14.01 3.80 -2.32
C GLN A 130 -12.93 4.86 -2.52
N ARG A 131 -13.18 5.86 -3.38
CA ARG A 131 -12.22 6.95 -3.59
C ARG A 131 -11.96 7.73 -2.31
N LYS A 132 -12.99 8.01 -1.53
CA LYS A 132 -12.86 8.70 -0.25
C LYS A 132 -12.05 7.88 0.74
N THR A 133 -12.34 6.58 0.85
CA THR A 133 -11.61 5.67 1.74
C THR A 133 -10.16 5.51 1.31
N LEU A 134 -9.89 5.50 0.01
CA LEU A 134 -8.57 5.23 -0.55
C LEU A 134 -7.74 6.48 -0.84
N SER A 135 -8.23 7.69 -0.48
CA SER A 135 -7.44 8.91 -0.62
C SER A 135 -6.21 8.90 0.29
N ARG A 136 -6.27 8.15 1.38
CA ARG A 136 -5.16 7.84 2.29
C ARG A 136 -4.89 6.36 2.15
N ARG A 137 -3.90 6.00 1.34
CA ARG A 137 -3.69 4.59 1.04
C ARG A 137 -2.22 4.25 0.81
N ILE A 138 -1.94 2.97 0.85
CA ILE A 138 -0.68 2.40 0.36
C ILE A 138 -1.03 1.50 -0.83
N ASP A 139 -0.41 1.75 -1.95
CA ASP A 139 -0.51 0.87 -3.12
C ASP A 139 0.72 -0.04 -3.18
N ILE A 140 0.49 -1.33 -3.20
CA ILE A 140 1.53 -2.32 -3.46
C ILE A 140 1.45 -2.64 -4.95
N VAL A 141 2.50 -2.28 -5.69
CA VAL A 141 2.54 -2.44 -7.14
C VAL A 141 3.46 -3.60 -7.49
N ILE A 142 2.88 -4.64 -8.09
CA ILE A 142 3.61 -5.83 -8.53
C ILE A 142 3.69 -5.77 -10.04
N LEU A 143 4.88 -5.54 -10.59
CA LEU A 143 5.08 -5.40 -12.01
C LEU A 143 5.21 -6.77 -12.69
N ALA A 144 4.67 -6.89 -13.89
CA ALA A 144 4.91 -8.06 -14.71
C ALA A 144 6.41 -8.18 -15.05
N ALA A 145 6.88 -9.40 -15.29
CA ALA A 145 8.26 -9.62 -15.66
C ALA A 145 8.62 -8.83 -16.92
N GLY A 146 9.72 -8.09 -16.86
CA GLY A 146 10.18 -7.25 -17.98
C GLY A 146 9.62 -5.83 -17.98
N SER A 147 8.65 -5.51 -17.14
CA SER A 147 8.14 -4.14 -16.99
C SER A 147 9.02 -3.36 -16.01
N ALA A 148 8.96 -2.01 -16.11
CA ALA A 148 9.70 -1.12 -15.21
C ALA A 148 8.77 -0.09 -14.57
N ILE A 149 9.12 0.32 -13.39
CA ILE A 149 8.43 1.41 -12.67
C ILE A 149 8.76 2.74 -13.31
#